data_247180ce52e5ca422fe80eb163663ef4
#
_entry.id   247180ce52e5ca422fe80eb163663ef4
#
_cell.length_a   1.000
_cell.length_b   1.000
_cell.length_c   1.000
_cell.angle_alpha   90.00
_cell.angle_beta   90.00
_cell.angle_gamma   90.00
#
_symmetry.space_group_name_H-M   'P 1'
#
loop_
_entity.id
_entity.type
_entity.pdbx_description
1 polymer ?
#
loop_
_entity_poly.entity_id
_entity_poly.type
_entity_poly.pdbx_seq_one_letter_code
_entity_poly.pdbx_strand_id
1 'polypeptide(L)'
;MNTRLKELRKSLKLTLEEFGNKVGVTKAAISRLERGERAITEQMLISICREFNVNDKWLRTGEGKMFIELPEEDEFMKAAASISKSNDKFAMQMLIEYWKLDDDSKQIFTDYLKKVVENSQK
;
A
#
# COMPACT_ATOMS: atom_id res chain seq x y z
N MET A 1 12.39 8.41 -11.33
CA MET A 1 11.05 7.92 -10.95
C MET A 1 10.28 7.29 -12.12
N ASN A 2 10.38 7.87 -13.31
CA ASN A 2 9.66 7.35 -14.49
C ASN A 2 10.07 5.93 -14.91
N THR A 3 11.36 5.60 -14.86
CA THR A 3 11.83 4.23 -15.20
C THR A 3 11.35 3.21 -14.17
N ARG A 4 11.29 3.60 -12.90
CA ARG A 4 10.79 2.73 -11.84
C ARG A 4 9.29 2.48 -11.98
N LEU A 5 8.54 3.47 -12.47
CA LEU A 5 7.11 3.28 -12.74
C LEU A 5 6.87 2.19 -13.78
N LYS A 6 7.65 2.22 -14.87
CA LYS A 6 7.59 1.19 -15.91
C LYS A 6 8.00 -0.18 -15.37
N GLU A 7 9.07 -0.22 -14.56
CA GLU A 7 9.54 -1.44 -13.93
C GLU A 7 8.46 -2.05 -13.03
N LEU A 8 7.79 -1.21 -12.24
CA LEU A 8 6.68 -1.62 -11.39
C LEU A 8 5.55 -2.25 -12.21
N ARG A 9 5.12 -1.55 -13.26
CA ARG A 9 4.04 -2.04 -14.10
C ARG A 9 4.36 -3.39 -14.71
N LYS A 10 5.58 -3.56 -15.21
CA LYS A 10 6.02 -4.83 -15.81
C LYS A 10 6.11 -5.95 -14.76
N SER A 11 6.56 -5.61 -13.56
CA SER A 11 6.62 -6.55 -12.44
C SER A 11 5.23 -7.08 -12.09
N LEU A 12 4.21 -6.25 -12.19
CA LEU A 12 2.83 -6.60 -11.94
C LEU A 12 2.15 -7.29 -13.14
N LYS A 13 2.86 -7.37 -14.28
CA LYS A 13 2.35 -7.95 -15.53
C LYS A 13 1.09 -7.26 -16.04
N LEU A 14 1.04 -5.94 -15.87
CA LEU A 14 -0.09 -5.12 -16.31
C LEU A 14 0.25 -4.38 -17.60
N THR A 15 -0.77 -4.20 -18.46
CA THR A 15 -0.66 -3.30 -19.60
C THR A 15 -0.79 -1.85 -19.13
N LEU A 16 -0.46 -0.91 -20.01
CA LEU A 16 -0.64 0.52 -19.73
C LEU A 16 -2.08 0.84 -19.37
N GLU A 17 -3.02 0.25 -20.10
CA GLU A 17 -4.45 0.45 -19.88
C GLU A 17 -4.90 -0.12 -18.53
N GLU A 18 -4.48 -1.35 -18.23
CA GLU A 18 -4.83 -2.00 -16.96
C GLU A 18 -4.29 -1.25 -15.76
N PHE A 19 -3.04 -0.81 -15.85
CA PHE A 19 -2.42 -0.03 -14.78
C PHE A 19 -3.15 1.31 -14.59
N GLY A 20 -3.43 2.00 -15.68
CA GLY A 20 -4.16 3.27 -15.64
C GLY A 20 -5.54 3.12 -15.02
N ASN A 21 -6.27 2.08 -15.40
CA ASN A 21 -7.61 1.82 -14.86
C ASN A 21 -7.57 1.63 -13.33
N LYS A 22 -6.54 0.95 -12.82
CA LYS A 22 -6.42 0.71 -11.38
C LYS A 22 -6.13 1.96 -10.58
N VAL A 23 -5.43 2.92 -11.16
CA VAL A 23 -5.08 4.17 -10.47
C VAL A 23 -5.92 5.37 -10.93
N GLY A 24 -6.89 5.13 -11.80
CA GLY A 24 -7.86 6.15 -12.19
C GLY A 24 -7.39 7.14 -13.25
N VAL A 25 -6.45 6.74 -14.10
CA VAL A 25 -5.95 7.59 -15.19
C VAL A 25 -5.96 6.83 -16.52
N THR A 26 -5.78 7.56 -17.62
CA THR A 26 -5.81 6.98 -18.96
C THR A 26 -4.50 6.27 -19.30
N LYS A 27 -4.58 5.37 -20.28
CA LYS A 27 -3.41 4.71 -20.86
C LYS A 27 -2.37 5.74 -21.35
N ALA A 28 -2.84 6.80 -22.02
CA ALA A 28 -1.97 7.85 -22.53
C ALA A 28 -1.23 8.57 -21.41
N ALA A 29 -1.92 8.83 -20.29
CA ALA A 29 -1.32 9.48 -19.13
C ALA A 29 -0.20 8.62 -18.54
N ILE A 30 -0.42 7.31 -18.37
CA ILE A 30 0.61 6.40 -17.85
C ILE A 30 1.81 6.37 -18.82
N SER A 31 1.56 6.29 -20.12
CA SER A 31 2.61 6.29 -21.13
C SER A 31 3.50 7.54 -21.03
N ARG A 32 2.90 8.70 -20.85
CA ARG A 32 3.65 9.97 -20.70
C ARG A 32 4.48 9.99 -19.42
N LEU A 33 3.92 9.46 -18.34
CA LEU A 33 4.65 9.37 -17.06
C LEU A 33 5.87 8.45 -17.19
N GLU A 34 5.71 7.30 -17.86
CA GLU A 34 6.83 6.35 -18.04
C GLU A 34 7.92 6.90 -18.95
N ARG A 35 7.58 7.73 -19.90
CA ARG A 35 8.56 8.34 -20.80
C ARG A 35 9.23 9.59 -20.21
N GLY A 36 8.80 10.01 -19.03
CA GLY A 36 9.34 11.20 -18.40
C GLY A 36 8.84 12.52 -19.00
N GLU A 37 7.84 12.47 -19.86
CA GLU A 37 7.23 13.66 -20.47
C GLU A 37 6.38 14.44 -19.48
N ARG A 38 5.98 13.81 -18.40
CA ARG A 38 5.17 14.40 -17.35
C ARG A 38 5.66 13.92 -16.00
N ALA A 39 5.74 14.84 -15.04
CA ALA A 39 6.15 14.49 -13.68
C ALA A 39 5.03 13.76 -12.95
N ILE A 40 5.41 12.79 -12.12
CA ILE A 40 4.47 12.10 -11.24
C ILE A 40 4.14 13.04 -10.08
N THR A 41 2.86 13.39 -9.95
CA THR A 41 2.42 14.25 -8.84
C THR A 41 2.45 13.46 -7.53
N GLU A 42 2.52 14.18 -6.41
CA GLU A 42 2.49 13.57 -5.09
C GLU A 42 1.21 12.72 -4.91
N GLN A 43 0.08 13.23 -5.34
CA GLN A 43 -1.19 12.53 -5.24
C GLN A 43 -1.19 11.23 -6.06
N MET A 44 -0.64 11.26 -7.26
CA MET A 44 -0.52 10.08 -8.12
C MET A 44 0.39 9.05 -7.47
N LEU A 45 1.51 9.48 -6.91
CA LEU A 45 2.45 8.60 -6.22
C LEU A 45 1.78 7.90 -5.04
N ILE A 46 1.03 8.64 -4.24
CA ILE A 46 0.28 8.08 -3.10
C ILE A 46 -0.73 7.03 -3.60
N SER A 47 -1.45 7.34 -4.68
CA SER A 47 -2.44 6.42 -5.25
C SER A 47 -1.80 5.12 -5.73
N ILE A 48 -0.67 5.21 -6.42
CA ILE A 48 0.07 4.05 -6.91
C ILE A 48 0.56 3.19 -5.73
N CYS A 49 1.17 3.81 -4.74
CA CYS A 49 1.71 3.10 -3.59
C CYS A 49 0.61 2.39 -2.80
N ARG A 50 -0.54 3.04 -2.67
CA ARG A 50 -1.69 2.46 -1.96
C ARG A 50 -2.31 1.29 -2.71
N GLU A 51 -2.49 1.45 -4.02
CA GLU A 51 -3.15 0.43 -4.84
C GLU A 51 -2.34 -0.88 -4.91
N PHE A 52 -1.01 -0.77 -5.02
CA PHE A 52 -0.16 -1.92 -5.27
C PHE A 52 0.78 -2.28 -4.11
N ASN A 53 0.62 -1.65 -2.95
CA ASN A 53 1.49 -1.85 -1.78
C ASN A 53 2.96 -1.61 -2.11
N VAL A 54 3.23 -0.55 -2.84
CA VAL A 54 4.57 -0.17 -3.25
C VAL A 54 5.26 0.64 -2.16
N ASN A 55 6.54 0.38 -1.95
CA ASN A 55 7.37 1.17 -1.06
C ASN A 55 7.62 2.53 -1.70
N ASP A 56 7.09 3.61 -1.10
CA ASP A 56 7.18 4.94 -1.71
C ASP A 56 8.64 5.42 -1.80
N LYS A 57 9.49 5.05 -0.87
CA LYS A 57 10.90 5.39 -0.90
C LYS A 57 11.58 4.77 -2.12
N TRP A 58 11.24 3.52 -2.43
CA TRP A 58 11.76 2.87 -3.64
C TRP A 58 11.29 3.60 -4.89
N LEU A 59 10.02 3.95 -4.97
CA LEU A 59 9.50 4.63 -6.16
C LEU A 59 10.11 6.02 -6.33
N ARG A 60 10.34 6.74 -5.23
CA ARG A 60 10.92 8.09 -5.26
C ARG A 60 12.43 8.07 -5.52
N THR A 61 13.16 7.20 -4.86
CA THR A 61 14.63 7.27 -4.80
C THR A 61 15.34 6.02 -5.29
N GLY A 62 14.65 4.90 -5.43
CA GLY A 62 15.25 3.61 -5.77
C GLY A 62 15.78 2.85 -4.58
N GLU A 63 15.66 3.38 -3.38
CA GLU A 63 16.16 2.72 -2.17
C GLU A 63 15.16 1.72 -1.62
N GLY A 64 15.66 0.59 -1.16
CA GLY A 64 14.86 -0.45 -0.55
C GLY A 64 14.22 -1.38 -1.57
N LYS A 65 13.23 -2.13 -1.11
CA LYS A 65 12.51 -3.08 -1.95
C LYS A 65 11.32 -2.40 -2.64
N MET A 66 10.96 -2.90 -3.82
CA MET A 66 9.84 -2.39 -4.61
C MET A 66 8.52 -2.39 -3.83
N PHE A 67 8.24 -3.49 -3.12
CA PHE A 67 6.99 -3.65 -2.40
C PHE A 67 7.20 -3.58 -0.88
N ILE A 68 6.17 -3.10 -0.18
CA ILE A 68 6.13 -3.14 1.28
C ILE A 68 6.04 -4.61 1.68
N GLU A 69 6.91 -5.03 2.62
CA GLU A 69 6.85 -6.38 3.14
C GLU A 69 5.62 -6.55 4.03
N LEU A 70 4.78 -7.49 3.64
CA LEU A 70 3.63 -7.88 4.46
C LEU A 70 4.08 -8.99 5.40
N PRO A 71 3.45 -9.10 6.60
CA PRO A 71 3.72 -10.23 7.48
C PRO A 71 3.50 -11.55 6.74
N GLU A 72 4.34 -12.54 7.02
CA GLU A 72 4.15 -13.86 6.45
C GLU A 72 2.82 -14.43 6.94
N GLU A 73 2.18 -15.23 6.09
CA GLU A 73 0.90 -15.85 6.41
C GLU A 73 0.96 -16.63 7.72
N ASP A 74 2.08 -17.33 7.98
CA ASP A 74 2.29 -18.08 9.21
C ASP A 74 2.23 -17.20 10.45
N GLU A 75 2.86 -16.04 10.41
CA GLU A 75 2.82 -15.09 11.53
C GLU A 75 1.41 -14.57 11.78
N PHE A 76 0.70 -14.27 10.70
CA PHE A 76 -0.69 -13.85 10.78
C PHE A 76 -1.55 -14.93 11.40
N MET A 77 -1.42 -16.17 10.94
CA MET A 77 -2.20 -17.30 11.44
C MET A 77 -1.92 -17.58 12.90
N LYS A 78 -0.65 -17.47 13.33
CA LYS A 78 -0.27 -17.64 14.73
C LYS A 78 -0.89 -16.56 15.61
N ALA A 79 -0.85 -15.30 15.16
CA ALA A 79 -1.44 -14.20 15.91
C ALA A 79 -2.95 -14.37 16.03
N ALA A 80 -3.63 -14.72 14.95
CA ALA A 80 -5.07 -14.95 14.92
C ALA A 80 -5.46 -16.08 15.86
N ALA A 81 -4.70 -17.19 15.86
CA ALA A 81 -4.95 -18.32 16.75
C ALA A 81 -4.74 -17.95 18.22
N SER A 82 -3.70 -17.15 18.50
CA SER A 82 -3.42 -16.68 19.86
C SER A 82 -4.55 -15.80 20.39
N ILE A 83 -5.04 -14.88 19.56
CA ILE A 83 -6.18 -14.01 19.93
C ILE A 83 -7.43 -14.85 20.21
N SER A 84 -7.69 -15.83 19.35
CA SER A 84 -8.84 -16.73 19.52
C SER A 84 -8.74 -17.54 20.82
N LYS A 85 -7.55 -18.08 21.11
CA LYS A 85 -7.33 -18.90 22.32
C LYS A 85 -7.33 -18.06 23.59
N SER A 86 -6.89 -16.80 23.52
CA SER A 86 -6.83 -15.93 24.70
C SER A 86 -8.21 -15.58 25.24
N ASN A 87 -9.24 -15.78 24.43
CA ASN A 87 -10.61 -15.40 24.76
C ASN A 87 -10.73 -13.91 25.08
N ASP A 88 -9.86 -13.10 24.49
CA ASP A 88 -9.89 -11.64 24.63
C ASP A 88 -10.98 -11.07 23.71
N LYS A 89 -12.15 -10.89 24.28
CA LYS A 89 -13.33 -10.43 23.54
C LYS A 89 -13.13 -9.03 22.96
N PHE A 90 -12.38 -8.18 23.66
CA PHE A 90 -12.10 -6.82 23.17
C PHE A 90 -11.26 -6.88 21.89
N ALA A 91 -10.17 -7.66 21.88
CA ALA A 91 -9.32 -7.81 20.72
C ALA A 91 -10.09 -8.38 19.53
N MET A 92 -10.92 -9.40 19.79
CA MET A 92 -11.75 -10.03 18.76
C MET A 92 -12.74 -9.03 18.17
N GLN A 93 -13.42 -8.27 19.01
CA GLN A 93 -14.40 -7.28 18.58
C GLN A 93 -13.71 -6.15 17.79
N MET A 94 -12.54 -5.73 18.24
CA MET A 94 -11.76 -4.69 17.56
C MET A 94 -11.40 -5.12 16.14
N LEU A 95 -10.97 -6.37 15.95
CA LEU A 95 -10.66 -6.90 14.63
C LEU A 95 -11.89 -6.95 13.72
N ILE A 96 -13.03 -7.39 14.27
CA ILE A 96 -14.29 -7.45 13.54
C ILE A 96 -14.70 -6.05 13.08
N GLU A 97 -14.67 -5.09 13.97
CA GLU A 97 -15.06 -3.70 13.66
C GLU A 97 -14.12 -3.06 12.65
N TYR A 98 -12.81 -3.30 12.78
CA TYR A 98 -11.85 -2.81 11.81
C TYR A 98 -12.14 -3.36 10.41
N TRP A 99 -12.43 -4.66 10.32
CA TRP A 99 -12.69 -5.30 9.03
C TRP A 99 -13.94 -4.76 8.35
N LYS A 100 -14.92 -4.30 9.13
CA LYS A 100 -16.16 -3.73 8.62
C LYS A 100 -16.02 -2.28 8.13
N LEU A 101 -14.92 -1.60 8.46
CA LEU A 101 -14.71 -0.22 8.04
C LEU A 101 -14.56 -0.13 6.52
N ASP A 102 -14.96 1.01 5.96
CA ASP A 102 -14.66 1.32 4.57
C ASP A 102 -13.16 1.64 4.42
N ASP A 103 -12.69 1.75 3.17
CA ASP A 103 -11.27 1.94 2.89
C ASP A 103 -10.74 3.25 3.45
N ASP A 104 -11.52 4.32 3.37
CA ASP A 104 -11.11 5.64 3.88
C ASP A 104 -10.94 5.61 5.40
N SER A 105 -11.89 5.00 6.11
CA SER A 105 -11.82 4.87 7.56
C SER A 105 -10.67 3.98 8.00
N LYS A 106 -10.41 2.90 7.27
CA LYS A 106 -9.24 2.04 7.53
C LYS A 106 -7.94 2.82 7.39
N GLN A 107 -7.86 3.69 6.38
CA GLN A 107 -6.66 4.51 6.16
C GLN A 107 -6.44 5.50 7.30
N ILE A 108 -7.50 6.16 7.76
CA ILE A 108 -7.44 7.09 8.89
C ILE A 108 -6.95 6.38 10.14
N PHE A 109 -7.49 5.21 10.41
CA PHE A 109 -7.09 4.40 11.57
C PHE A 109 -5.63 3.96 11.49
N THR A 110 -5.21 3.51 10.31
CA THR A 110 -3.83 3.10 10.04
C THR A 110 -2.86 4.26 10.25
N ASP A 111 -3.20 5.44 9.76
CA ASP A 111 -2.36 6.64 9.90
C ASP A 111 -2.23 7.03 11.37
N TYR A 112 -3.31 6.93 12.13
CA TYR A 112 -3.29 7.19 13.58
C TYR A 112 -2.36 6.22 14.30
N LEU A 113 -2.44 4.93 13.99
CA LEU A 113 -1.58 3.92 14.61
C LEU A 113 -0.11 4.13 14.29
N LYS A 114 0.19 4.54 13.06
CA LYS A 114 1.57 4.86 12.67
C LYS A 114 2.13 6.00 13.52
N LYS A 115 1.34 7.02 13.76
CA LYS A 115 1.74 8.15 14.63
C LYS A 115 2.00 7.69 16.06
N VAL A 116 1.16 6.82 16.58
CA VAL A 116 1.33 6.28 17.95
C VAL A 116 2.65 5.51 18.06
N VAL A 117 2.94 4.66 17.06
CA VAL A 117 4.20 3.90 17.02
C VAL A 117 5.41 4.82 16.93
N GLU A 118 5.38 5.81 16.06
CA GLU A 118 6.46 6.78 15.91
C GLU A 118 6.71 7.54 17.21
N ASN A 119 5.66 7.98 17.89
CA ASN A 119 5.78 8.71 19.13
C ASN A 119 6.33 7.84 20.25
N SER A 120 6.02 6.55 20.26
CA SER A 120 6.52 5.63 21.29
C SER A 120 8.00 5.30 21.14
N GLN A 121 8.58 5.55 19.97
CA GLN A 121 9.98 5.27 19.66
C GLN A 121 10.90 6.46 19.94
N LYS A 122 10.36 7.59 20.31
CA LYS A 122 11.13 8.80 20.62
C LYS A 122 11.58 8.86 22.06
#